data_5270c65c89caeca7c2f4fdd4ea0530af
#
_entry.id   5270c65c89caeca7c2f4fdd4ea0530af
#
_cell.length_a   1.000
_cell.length_b   1.000
_cell.length_c   1.000
_cell.angle_alpha   90.00
_cell.angle_beta   90.00
_cell.angle_gamma   90.00
#
_symmetry.space_group_name_H-M   'P 1'
#
loop_
_entity.id
_entity.type
_entity.pdbx_description
1 polymer ?
#
loop_
_entity_poly.entity_id
_entity_poly.type
_entity_poly.pdbx_seq_one_letter_code
_entity_poly.pdbx_strand_id
1 'polypeptide(L)'
;MALIECSGVRKQYKTGVVAIHDLDLTIDKGEFVFIIGSTGCGKSTLVNMLYRKERPTKGKILIGGLDVAKLRNSKVYKLRRKIGIVFQDFKLLPKLTVYENVAFTLEVLGLPKDEIHTKVLKVLQLVGLKGKAKNYPNELSGGEQQRVAIARSIVNGPKILICDEPTGNLDPKTSDEIMEVLEEVNKLGTTVIMVTHDIDIVSKMKKRTILLDNGRILKDYAKGTYKNESNKDSK
;
A
#
# COMPACT_ATOMS: atom_id res chain seq x y z
N MET A 1 -13.70 4.40 13.28
CA MET A 1 -13.10 3.45 14.24
C MET A 1 -11.69 3.15 13.77
N ALA A 2 -10.70 3.47 14.57
CA ALA A 2 -9.28 3.37 14.20
C ALA A 2 -8.89 1.94 13.82
N LEU A 3 -8.28 1.80 12.64
CA LEU A 3 -7.70 0.54 12.17
C LEU A 3 -6.19 0.50 12.42
N ILE A 4 -5.52 1.64 12.28
CA ILE A 4 -4.10 1.83 12.55
C ILE A 4 -3.96 2.96 13.57
N GLU A 5 -3.18 2.72 14.62
CA GLU A 5 -2.87 3.70 15.65
C GLU A 5 -1.36 3.65 15.92
N CYS A 6 -0.69 4.77 15.69
CA CYS A 6 0.70 4.99 16.05
C CYS A 6 0.76 5.99 17.20
N SER A 7 1.47 5.68 18.27
CA SER A 7 1.61 6.54 19.45
C SER A 7 3.06 6.67 19.85
N GLY A 8 3.62 7.88 19.74
CA GLY A 8 5.01 8.20 20.08
C GLY A 8 6.02 7.33 19.32
N VAL A 9 5.74 6.98 18.07
CA VAL A 9 6.54 6.03 17.30
C VAL A 9 7.87 6.65 16.93
N ARG A 10 8.97 5.99 17.32
CA ARG A 10 10.35 6.37 16.94
C ARG A 10 11.06 5.18 16.29
N LYS A 11 11.80 5.45 15.24
CA LYS A 11 12.70 4.48 14.62
C LYS A 11 14.10 5.05 14.48
N GLN A 12 15.05 4.41 15.15
CA GLN A 12 16.47 4.64 14.99
C GLN A 12 17.14 3.37 14.47
N TYR A 13 17.92 3.49 13.43
CA TYR A 13 18.72 2.39 12.87
C TYR A 13 20.02 2.22 13.67
N LYS A 14 20.67 1.05 13.54
CA LYS A 14 21.96 0.75 14.20
C LYS A 14 23.09 1.71 13.79
N THR A 15 22.96 2.33 12.63
CA THR A 15 23.87 3.37 12.11
C THR A 15 23.77 4.70 12.87
N GLY A 16 22.84 4.83 13.84
CA GLY A 16 22.57 6.07 14.56
C GLY A 16 21.51 6.96 13.91
N VAL A 17 21.17 6.73 12.63
CA VAL A 17 20.18 7.53 11.89
C VAL A 17 18.80 7.34 12.50
N VAL A 18 18.13 8.45 12.85
CA VAL A 18 16.74 8.46 13.29
C VAL A 18 15.85 8.76 12.08
N ALA A 19 15.09 7.78 11.65
CA ALA A 19 14.24 7.88 10.46
C ALA A 19 12.81 8.30 10.78
N ILE A 20 12.32 8.06 12.01
CA ILE A 20 11.00 8.51 12.49
C ILE A 20 11.19 9.06 13.91
N HIS A 21 10.58 10.24 14.15
CA HIS A 21 10.66 10.98 15.42
C HIS A 21 9.28 11.17 16.03
N ASP A 22 9.00 10.43 17.12
CA ASP A 22 7.81 10.58 17.98
C ASP A 22 6.49 10.83 17.18
N LEU A 23 6.22 9.92 16.23
CA LEU A 23 5.13 10.04 15.28
C LEU A 23 3.83 9.52 15.91
N ASP A 24 2.80 10.36 15.90
CA ASP A 24 1.42 10.03 16.24
C ASP A 24 0.57 10.04 14.98
N LEU A 25 -0.17 8.96 14.71
CA LEU A 25 -0.99 8.82 13.51
C LEU A 25 -2.15 7.86 13.77
N THR A 26 -3.33 8.27 13.36
CA THR A 26 -4.52 7.40 13.36
C THR A 26 -5.09 7.31 11.96
N ILE A 27 -5.37 6.09 11.47
CA ILE A 27 -6.06 5.85 10.20
C ILE A 27 -7.28 4.99 10.49
N ASP A 28 -8.45 5.46 10.04
CA ASP A 28 -9.70 4.77 10.21
C ASP A 28 -9.92 3.66 9.17
N LYS A 29 -10.82 2.74 9.52
CA LYS A 29 -11.20 1.66 8.59
C LYS A 29 -11.91 2.25 7.35
N GLY A 30 -11.50 1.80 6.17
CA GLY A 30 -12.06 2.24 4.89
C GLY A 30 -11.53 3.59 4.40
N GLU A 31 -10.60 4.24 5.12
CA GLU A 31 -9.96 5.45 4.60
C GLU A 31 -9.07 5.15 3.39
N PHE A 32 -8.95 6.14 2.51
CA PHE A 32 -7.88 6.25 1.52
C PHE A 32 -6.98 7.40 1.95
N VAL A 33 -5.71 7.10 2.26
CA VAL A 33 -4.75 8.07 2.81
C VAL A 33 -3.50 8.10 1.95
N PHE A 34 -3.11 9.30 1.52
CA PHE A 34 -1.81 9.55 0.93
C PHE A 34 -0.76 9.89 2.01
N ILE A 35 0.44 9.37 1.84
CA ILE A 35 1.63 9.76 2.60
C ILE A 35 2.62 10.33 1.60
N ILE A 36 2.85 11.63 1.67
CA ILE A 36 3.74 12.37 0.78
C ILE A 36 4.94 12.95 1.54
N GLY A 37 5.95 13.39 0.83
CA GLY A 37 7.15 14.01 1.38
C GLY A 37 8.39 13.75 0.53
N SER A 38 9.48 14.44 0.83
CA SER A 38 10.75 14.32 0.10
C SER A 38 11.35 12.92 0.20
N THR A 39 12.26 12.60 -0.72
CA THR A 39 13.04 11.35 -0.64
C THR A 39 13.84 11.31 0.66
N GLY A 40 13.82 10.16 1.34
CA GLY A 40 14.53 10.00 2.62
C GLY A 40 13.79 10.53 3.86
N CYS A 41 12.63 11.20 3.74
CA CYS A 41 11.90 11.75 4.90
C CYS A 41 11.27 10.70 5.85
N GLY A 42 11.39 9.39 5.55
CA GLY A 42 10.92 8.32 6.44
C GLY A 42 9.69 7.53 5.96
N LYS A 43 9.11 7.81 4.78
CA LYS A 43 7.91 7.14 4.25
C LYS A 43 8.06 5.61 4.21
N SER A 44 9.09 5.11 3.54
CA SER A 44 9.35 3.67 3.43
C SER A 44 9.66 3.03 4.79
N THR A 45 10.27 3.77 5.72
CA THR A 45 10.48 3.29 7.09
C THR A 45 9.16 3.13 7.84
N LEU A 46 8.24 4.10 7.72
CA LEU A 46 6.91 4.00 8.30
C LEU A 46 6.15 2.81 7.72
N VAL A 47 6.11 2.68 6.40
CA VAL A 47 5.49 1.53 5.70
C VAL A 47 6.09 0.21 6.20
N ASN A 48 7.43 0.09 6.25
CA ASN A 48 8.12 -1.11 6.71
C ASN A 48 7.75 -1.49 8.15
N MET A 49 7.45 -0.52 9.02
CA MET A 49 6.98 -0.79 10.36
C MET A 49 5.55 -1.31 10.38
N LEU A 50 4.65 -0.79 9.53
CA LEU A 50 3.25 -1.23 9.49
C LEU A 50 3.11 -2.73 9.20
N TYR A 51 3.89 -3.28 8.26
CA TYR A 51 3.85 -4.73 7.98
C TYR A 51 4.94 -5.53 8.68
N ARG A 52 5.60 -4.90 9.67
CA ARG A 52 6.56 -5.58 10.56
C ARG A 52 7.80 -6.14 9.82
N LYS A 53 8.27 -5.45 8.77
CA LYS A 53 9.63 -5.64 8.22
C LYS A 53 10.66 -4.99 9.14
N GLU A 54 10.32 -3.81 9.68
CA GLU A 54 11.08 -3.11 10.71
C GLU A 54 10.30 -3.08 12.03
N ARG A 55 11.01 -2.96 13.15
CA ARG A 55 10.42 -2.69 14.47
C ARG A 55 10.61 -1.23 14.84
N PRO A 56 9.63 -0.59 15.46
CA PRO A 56 9.87 0.70 16.11
C PRO A 56 10.89 0.52 17.22
N THR A 57 11.71 1.55 17.45
CA THR A 57 12.67 1.60 18.58
C THR A 57 11.95 1.99 19.86
N LYS A 58 10.97 2.91 19.76
CA LYS A 58 10.07 3.34 20.85
C LYS A 58 8.66 3.54 20.32
N GLY A 59 7.73 3.71 21.25
CA GLY A 59 6.32 3.93 20.94
C GLY A 59 5.56 2.64 20.61
N LYS A 60 4.34 2.79 20.14
CA LYS A 60 3.38 1.70 19.91
C LYS A 60 2.74 1.83 18.55
N ILE A 61 2.58 0.71 17.86
CA ILE A 61 1.82 0.61 16.60
C ILE A 61 0.77 -0.47 16.79
N LEU A 62 -0.51 -0.09 16.74
CA LEU A 62 -1.64 -1.01 16.75
C LEU A 62 -2.22 -1.12 15.35
N ILE A 63 -2.49 -2.35 14.90
CA ILE A 63 -3.19 -2.62 13.63
C ILE A 63 -4.33 -3.58 13.93
N GLY A 64 -5.56 -3.09 13.85
CA GLY A 64 -6.74 -3.84 14.23
C GLY A 64 -6.63 -4.43 15.63
N GLY A 65 -6.13 -3.65 16.57
CA GLY A 65 -5.91 -4.02 17.98
C GLY A 65 -4.65 -4.86 18.24
N LEU A 66 -3.90 -5.29 17.22
CA LEU A 66 -2.65 -6.04 17.38
C LEU A 66 -1.46 -5.08 17.58
N ASP A 67 -0.73 -5.22 18.68
CA ASP A 67 0.52 -4.48 18.91
C ASP A 67 1.64 -5.07 18.04
N VAL A 68 2.00 -4.33 16.98
CA VAL A 68 3.00 -4.74 15.99
C VAL A 68 4.39 -4.88 16.62
N ALA A 69 4.75 -4.01 17.57
CA ALA A 69 6.05 -4.01 18.22
C ALA A 69 6.26 -5.27 19.08
N LYS A 70 5.21 -5.67 19.81
CA LYS A 70 5.22 -6.83 20.73
C LYS A 70 4.97 -8.17 20.06
N LEU A 71 4.58 -8.16 18.78
CA LEU A 71 4.27 -9.39 18.05
C LEU A 71 5.52 -10.29 17.92
N ARG A 72 5.42 -11.55 18.39
CA ARG A 72 6.48 -12.55 18.22
C ARG A 72 6.70 -12.85 16.74
N ASN A 73 7.95 -13.09 16.32
CA ASN A 73 8.28 -13.38 14.91
C ASN A 73 7.44 -14.52 14.33
N SER A 74 7.20 -15.57 15.10
CA SER A 74 6.36 -16.71 14.71
C SER A 74 4.88 -16.36 14.48
N LYS A 75 4.42 -15.16 14.85
CA LYS A 75 3.04 -14.69 14.67
C LYS A 75 2.91 -13.55 13.65
N VAL A 76 4.02 -13.08 13.07
CA VAL A 76 4.02 -11.96 12.08
C VAL A 76 3.18 -12.31 10.84
N TYR A 77 3.14 -13.57 10.43
CA TYR A 77 2.30 -14.01 9.31
C TYR A 77 0.81 -13.69 9.52
N LYS A 78 0.31 -13.70 10.78
CA LYS A 78 -1.10 -13.34 11.09
C LYS A 78 -1.41 -11.88 10.81
N LEU A 79 -0.43 -10.99 11.01
CA LEU A 79 -0.52 -9.59 10.64
C LEU A 79 -0.47 -9.45 9.11
N ARG A 80 0.54 -10.04 8.47
CA ARG A 80 0.77 -9.92 7.02
C ARG A 80 -0.37 -10.48 6.18
N ARG A 81 -1.10 -11.48 6.66
CA ARG A 81 -2.32 -12.00 6.01
C ARG A 81 -3.45 -10.97 5.93
N LYS A 82 -3.43 -9.92 6.77
CA LYS A 82 -4.43 -8.84 6.80
C LYS A 82 -4.00 -7.63 5.99
N ILE A 83 -2.79 -7.62 5.44
CA ILE A 83 -2.18 -6.50 4.73
C ILE A 83 -1.77 -6.97 3.34
N GLY A 84 -2.30 -6.32 2.31
CA GLY A 84 -1.78 -6.40 0.94
C GLY A 84 -0.69 -5.35 0.75
N ILE A 85 0.32 -5.66 -0.05
CA ILE A 85 1.40 -4.72 -0.37
C ILE A 85 1.61 -4.72 -1.88
N VAL A 86 1.62 -3.52 -2.45
CA VAL A 86 1.96 -3.25 -3.84
C VAL A 86 3.28 -2.49 -3.85
N PHE A 87 4.27 -3.00 -4.55
CA PHE A 87 5.59 -2.40 -4.67
C PHE A 87 5.74 -1.67 -6.01
N GLN A 88 6.61 -0.68 -6.07
CA GLN A 88 6.93 0.07 -7.28
C GLN A 88 7.45 -0.82 -8.42
N ASP A 89 8.24 -1.84 -8.10
CA ASP A 89 8.86 -2.77 -9.05
C ASP A 89 8.08 -4.08 -9.24
N PHE A 90 6.76 -4.05 -9.01
CA PHE A 90 5.77 -5.11 -9.21
C PHE A 90 6.05 -6.41 -8.44
N LYS A 91 7.29 -6.84 -8.32
CA LYS A 91 7.74 -8.10 -7.65
C LYS A 91 6.96 -9.33 -8.11
N LEU A 92 6.64 -9.41 -9.41
CA LEU A 92 5.98 -10.58 -9.97
C LEU A 92 6.92 -11.78 -10.04
N LEU A 93 6.34 -12.97 -9.98
CA LEU A 93 7.05 -14.24 -10.15
C LEU A 93 7.16 -14.51 -11.66
N PRO A 94 8.34 -14.38 -12.28
CA PRO A 94 8.47 -14.32 -13.75
C PRO A 94 8.18 -15.64 -14.45
N LYS A 95 8.28 -16.76 -13.73
CA LYS A 95 8.02 -18.12 -14.24
C LYS A 95 6.57 -18.57 -14.07
N LEU A 96 5.72 -17.74 -13.45
CA LEU A 96 4.31 -18.01 -13.24
C LEU A 96 3.47 -17.10 -14.13
N THR A 97 2.37 -17.63 -14.63
CA THR A 97 1.36 -16.88 -15.37
C THR A 97 0.71 -15.83 -14.50
N VAL A 98 -0.08 -14.94 -15.08
CA VAL A 98 -0.92 -13.95 -14.37
C VAL A 98 -1.81 -14.67 -13.35
N TYR A 99 -2.51 -15.72 -13.77
CA TYR A 99 -3.36 -16.52 -12.88
C TYR A 99 -2.57 -17.08 -11.70
N GLU A 100 -1.45 -17.74 -11.96
CA GLU A 100 -0.62 -18.36 -10.93
C GLU A 100 0.01 -17.35 -9.99
N ASN A 101 0.44 -16.17 -10.49
CA ASN A 101 0.91 -15.08 -9.63
C ASN A 101 -0.14 -14.67 -8.59
N VAL A 102 -1.41 -14.59 -8.98
CA VAL A 102 -2.51 -14.21 -8.08
C VAL A 102 -2.90 -15.40 -7.20
N ALA A 103 -3.00 -16.61 -7.76
CA ALA A 103 -3.37 -17.83 -7.04
C ALA A 103 -2.38 -18.18 -5.93
N PHE A 104 -1.08 -17.94 -6.14
CA PHE A 104 0.00 -18.27 -5.22
C PHE A 104 -0.28 -17.81 -3.77
N THR A 105 -0.85 -16.62 -3.60
CA THR A 105 -1.20 -16.12 -2.27
C THR A 105 -2.22 -17.01 -1.57
N LEU A 106 -3.21 -17.53 -2.28
CA LEU A 106 -4.28 -18.37 -1.74
C LEU A 106 -3.81 -19.81 -1.52
N GLU A 107 -2.92 -20.31 -2.40
CA GLU A 107 -2.28 -21.63 -2.26
C GLU A 107 -1.45 -21.71 -0.96
N VAL A 108 -0.63 -20.67 -0.70
CA VAL A 108 0.14 -20.56 0.57
C VAL A 108 -0.78 -20.53 1.80
N LEU A 109 -2.01 -20.05 1.63
CA LEU A 109 -3.02 -20.07 2.70
C LEU A 109 -3.73 -21.42 2.85
N GLY A 110 -3.52 -22.35 1.91
CA GLY A 110 -4.10 -23.69 1.93
C GLY A 110 -5.58 -23.74 1.52
N LEU A 111 -6.03 -22.81 0.67
CA LEU A 111 -7.41 -22.82 0.19
C LEU A 111 -7.65 -23.95 -0.83
N PRO A 112 -8.89 -24.48 -0.91
CA PRO A 112 -9.28 -25.45 -1.95
C PRO A 112 -9.17 -24.87 -3.37
N LYS A 113 -8.84 -25.70 -4.37
CA LYS A 113 -8.63 -25.28 -5.76
C LYS A 113 -9.82 -24.53 -6.35
N ASP A 114 -11.06 -24.98 -6.10
CA ASP A 114 -12.26 -24.36 -6.64
C ASP A 114 -12.49 -22.95 -6.04
N GLU A 115 -12.18 -22.77 -4.76
CA GLU A 115 -12.25 -21.46 -4.11
C GLU A 115 -11.17 -20.52 -4.66
N ILE A 116 -9.95 -21.03 -4.87
CA ILE A 116 -8.85 -20.28 -5.49
C ILE A 116 -9.28 -19.82 -6.88
N HIS A 117 -9.80 -20.73 -7.72
CA HIS A 117 -10.22 -20.41 -9.08
C HIS A 117 -11.25 -19.28 -9.10
N THR A 118 -12.28 -19.40 -8.29
CA THR A 118 -13.36 -18.41 -8.19
C THR A 118 -12.82 -17.03 -7.76
N LYS A 119 -11.99 -16.98 -6.71
CA LYS A 119 -11.43 -15.74 -6.20
C LYS A 119 -10.49 -15.08 -7.19
N VAL A 120 -9.61 -15.86 -7.82
CA VAL A 120 -8.65 -15.35 -8.81
C VAL A 120 -9.37 -14.74 -10.00
N LEU A 121 -10.36 -15.41 -10.58
CA LEU A 121 -11.10 -14.88 -11.73
C LEU A 121 -11.85 -13.60 -11.36
N LYS A 122 -12.46 -13.53 -10.17
CA LYS A 122 -13.14 -12.32 -9.68
C LYS A 122 -12.20 -11.14 -9.57
N VAL A 123 -10.99 -11.34 -9.02
CA VAL A 123 -10.02 -10.26 -8.86
C VAL A 123 -9.40 -9.87 -10.20
N LEU A 124 -9.10 -10.83 -11.09
CA LEU A 124 -8.61 -10.53 -12.44
C LEU A 124 -9.65 -9.73 -13.26
N GLN A 125 -10.94 -9.98 -13.05
CA GLN A 125 -12.01 -9.17 -13.65
C GLN A 125 -12.01 -7.76 -13.10
N LEU A 126 -11.85 -7.58 -11.76
CA LEU A 126 -11.79 -6.26 -11.11
C LEU A 126 -10.65 -5.39 -11.67
N VAL A 127 -9.47 -6.00 -11.91
CA VAL A 127 -8.32 -5.26 -12.45
C VAL A 127 -8.25 -5.26 -13.98
N GLY A 128 -9.28 -5.74 -14.69
CA GLY A 128 -9.36 -5.74 -16.16
C GLY A 128 -8.41 -6.72 -16.87
N LEU A 129 -7.96 -7.79 -16.20
CA LEU A 129 -7.00 -8.75 -16.75
C LEU A 129 -7.54 -10.17 -16.98
N LYS A 130 -8.89 -10.34 -16.98
CA LYS A 130 -9.50 -11.67 -17.16
C LYS A 130 -9.03 -12.37 -18.44
N GLY A 131 -8.88 -11.64 -19.57
CA GLY A 131 -8.43 -12.18 -20.84
C GLY A 131 -6.93 -12.53 -20.90
N LYS A 132 -6.14 -12.10 -19.91
CA LYS A 132 -4.69 -12.29 -19.84
C LYS A 132 -4.23 -13.29 -18.78
N ALA A 133 -5.16 -14.07 -18.22
CA ALA A 133 -4.89 -15.01 -17.13
C ALA A 133 -3.75 -16.03 -17.44
N LYS A 134 -3.57 -16.40 -18.70
CA LYS A 134 -2.55 -17.36 -19.17
C LYS A 134 -1.23 -16.72 -19.60
N ASN A 135 -1.17 -15.39 -19.69
CA ASN A 135 0.06 -14.69 -20.08
C ASN A 135 1.10 -14.72 -18.94
N TYR A 136 2.37 -14.60 -19.32
CA TYR A 136 3.49 -14.42 -18.39
C TYR A 136 3.79 -12.94 -18.19
N PRO A 137 4.47 -12.56 -17.08
CA PRO A 137 4.78 -11.15 -16.79
C PRO A 137 5.53 -10.42 -17.90
N ASN A 138 6.44 -11.09 -18.61
CA ASN A 138 7.22 -10.51 -19.71
C ASN A 138 6.40 -10.24 -20.99
N GLU A 139 5.17 -10.73 -21.08
CA GLU A 139 4.23 -10.48 -22.18
C GLU A 139 3.28 -9.31 -21.87
N LEU A 140 3.46 -8.65 -20.71
CA LEU A 140 2.58 -7.60 -20.22
C LEU A 140 3.27 -6.23 -20.26
N SER A 141 2.48 -5.18 -20.53
CA SER A 141 2.90 -3.80 -20.29
C SER A 141 3.16 -3.53 -18.81
N GLY A 142 3.89 -2.46 -18.47
CA GLY A 142 4.13 -2.06 -17.08
C GLY A 142 2.85 -1.85 -16.27
N GLY A 143 1.85 -1.20 -16.86
CA GLY A 143 0.55 -1.02 -16.22
C GLY A 143 -0.22 -2.31 -15.99
N GLU A 144 -0.12 -3.28 -16.91
CA GLU A 144 -0.70 -4.60 -16.73
C GLU A 144 0.02 -5.39 -15.63
N GLN A 145 1.36 -5.32 -15.59
CA GLN A 145 2.13 -5.93 -14.50
C GLN A 145 1.74 -5.35 -13.14
N GLN A 146 1.54 -4.03 -13.06
CA GLN A 146 1.07 -3.38 -11.84
C GLN A 146 -0.33 -3.83 -11.46
N ARG A 147 -1.25 -3.97 -12.41
CA ARG A 147 -2.58 -4.54 -12.15
C ARG A 147 -2.52 -5.99 -11.64
N VAL A 148 -1.58 -6.81 -12.13
CA VAL A 148 -1.34 -8.17 -11.58
C VAL A 148 -0.83 -8.07 -10.13
N ALA A 149 0.10 -7.16 -9.83
CA ALA A 149 0.62 -6.96 -8.47
C ALA A 149 -0.49 -6.52 -7.50
N ILE A 150 -1.37 -5.63 -7.93
CA ILE A 150 -2.57 -5.24 -7.17
C ILE A 150 -3.48 -6.45 -6.97
N ALA A 151 -3.83 -7.18 -8.03
CA ALA A 151 -4.68 -8.37 -7.95
C ALA A 151 -4.15 -9.38 -6.92
N ARG A 152 -2.86 -9.70 -6.99
CA ARG A 152 -2.18 -10.60 -6.04
C ARG A 152 -2.27 -10.09 -4.60
N SER A 153 -2.18 -8.78 -4.40
CA SER A 153 -2.19 -8.18 -3.06
C SER A 153 -3.58 -8.18 -2.42
N ILE A 154 -4.66 -8.14 -3.23
CA ILE A 154 -6.03 -8.04 -2.75
C ILE A 154 -6.83 -9.35 -2.79
N VAL A 155 -6.34 -10.40 -3.45
CA VAL A 155 -7.07 -11.66 -3.66
C VAL A 155 -7.50 -12.36 -2.37
N ASN A 156 -6.74 -12.16 -1.29
CA ASN A 156 -7.06 -12.69 0.05
C ASN A 156 -8.04 -11.78 0.85
N GLY A 157 -8.55 -10.70 0.28
CA GLY A 157 -9.42 -9.75 0.98
C GLY A 157 -8.76 -9.06 2.17
N PRO A 158 -7.60 -8.40 2.01
CA PRO A 158 -6.92 -7.75 3.11
C PRO A 158 -7.73 -6.58 3.67
N LYS A 159 -7.53 -6.27 4.97
CA LYS A 159 -8.14 -5.09 5.60
C LYS A 159 -7.42 -3.78 5.22
N ILE A 160 -6.15 -3.89 4.87
CA ILE A 160 -5.26 -2.78 4.54
C ILE A 160 -4.54 -3.13 3.25
N LEU A 161 -4.50 -2.19 2.32
CA LEU A 161 -3.66 -2.22 1.14
C LEU A 161 -2.64 -1.09 1.25
N ILE A 162 -1.36 -1.43 1.25
CA ILE A 162 -0.26 -0.47 1.24
C ILE A 162 0.33 -0.46 -0.17
N CYS A 163 0.37 0.71 -0.78
CA CYS A 163 0.96 0.93 -2.11
C CYS A 163 2.18 1.84 -1.96
N ASP A 164 3.35 1.34 -2.29
CA ASP A 164 4.62 2.09 -2.24
C ASP A 164 4.97 2.51 -3.68
N GLU A 165 4.68 3.76 -4.02
CA GLU A 165 4.86 4.38 -5.35
C GLU A 165 4.27 3.54 -6.52
N PRO A 166 2.99 3.17 -6.48
CA PRO A 166 2.41 2.22 -7.44
C PRO A 166 2.33 2.74 -8.88
N THR A 167 2.54 4.04 -9.10
CA THR A 167 2.48 4.70 -10.40
C THR A 167 3.82 5.26 -10.87
N GLY A 168 4.88 5.14 -10.05
CA GLY A 168 6.15 5.83 -10.28
C GLY A 168 6.92 5.44 -11.57
N ASN A 169 6.58 4.32 -12.21
CA ASN A 169 7.20 3.83 -13.45
C ASN A 169 6.21 3.80 -14.62
N LEU A 170 5.08 4.50 -14.52
CA LEU A 170 4.00 4.45 -15.49
C LEU A 170 3.76 5.81 -16.13
N ASP A 171 3.22 5.81 -17.34
CA ASP A 171 2.76 7.02 -18.00
C ASP A 171 1.49 7.58 -17.32
N PRO A 172 1.15 8.87 -17.51
CA PRO A 172 0.03 9.52 -16.82
C PRO A 172 -1.32 8.82 -17.04
N LYS A 173 -1.60 8.34 -18.26
CA LYS A 173 -2.86 7.66 -18.58
C LYS A 173 -2.97 6.33 -17.83
N THR A 174 -1.92 5.54 -17.88
CA THR A 174 -1.84 4.26 -17.15
C THR A 174 -1.90 4.49 -15.64
N SER A 175 -1.30 5.56 -15.14
CA SER A 175 -1.38 5.95 -13.73
C SER A 175 -2.82 6.22 -13.30
N ASP A 176 -3.60 6.96 -14.11
CA ASP A 176 -5.02 7.18 -13.85
C ASP A 176 -5.81 5.86 -13.77
N GLU A 177 -5.58 4.93 -14.71
CA GLU A 177 -6.22 3.61 -14.69
C GLU A 177 -5.89 2.81 -13.41
N ILE A 178 -4.65 2.88 -12.93
CA ILE A 178 -4.24 2.26 -11.65
C ILE A 178 -4.97 2.90 -10.47
N MET A 179 -5.11 4.23 -10.49
CA MET A 179 -5.82 4.94 -9.41
C MET A 179 -7.30 4.59 -9.36
N GLU A 180 -7.96 4.41 -10.52
CA GLU A 180 -9.35 3.92 -10.59
C GLU A 180 -9.48 2.54 -9.94
N VAL A 181 -8.56 1.61 -10.24
CA VAL A 181 -8.55 0.28 -9.60
C VAL A 181 -8.40 0.39 -8.09
N LEU A 182 -7.48 1.24 -7.59
CA LEU A 182 -7.29 1.43 -6.15
C LEU A 182 -8.50 2.07 -5.48
N GLU A 183 -9.22 2.98 -6.16
CA GLU A 183 -10.48 3.53 -5.66
C GLU A 183 -11.57 2.46 -5.55
N GLU A 184 -11.71 1.58 -6.55
CA GLU A 184 -12.68 0.48 -6.50
C GLU A 184 -12.35 -0.47 -5.32
N VAL A 185 -11.07 -0.80 -5.11
CA VAL A 185 -10.63 -1.60 -3.96
C VAL A 185 -10.99 -0.91 -2.63
N ASN A 186 -10.84 0.41 -2.54
CA ASN A 186 -11.22 1.17 -1.35
C ASN A 186 -12.74 1.20 -1.14
N LYS A 187 -13.54 1.40 -2.21
CA LYS A 187 -15.02 1.35 -2.16
C LYS A 187 -15.54 0.00 -1.65
N LEU A 188 -14.82 -1.10 -1.91
CA LEU A 188 -15.11 -2.43 -1.38
C LEU A 188 -14.78 -2.57 0.13
N GLY A 189 -14.29 -1.52 0.78
CA GLY A 189 -14.05 -1.44 2.23
C GLY A 189 -12.62 -1.70 2.68
N THR A 190 -11.68 -1.90 1.75
CA THR A 190 -10.24 -1.99 2.08
C THR A 190 -9.70 -0.59 2.40
N THR A 191 -8.98 -0.45 3.51
CA THR A 191 -8.24 0.78 3.83
C THR A 191 -7.01 0.86 2.93
N VAL A 192 -6.84 1.96 2.21
CA VAL A 192 -5.71 2.15 1.28
C VAL A 192 -4.75 3.19 1.84
N ILE A 193 -3.48 2.83 1.91
CA ILE A 193 -2.37 3.73 2.25
C ILE A 193 -1.47 3.79 1.03
N MET A 194 -1.38 4.94 0.40
CA MET A 194 -0.52 5.13 -0.77
C MET A 194 0.61 6.10 -0.45
N VAL A 195 1.83 5.61 -0.58
CA VAL A 195 3.02 6.45 -0.55
C VAL A 195 3.30 6.90 -1.97
N THR A 196 3.45 8.20 -2.18
CA THR A 196 3.78 8.76 -3.47
C THR A 196 4.49 10.11 -3.34
N HIS A 197 5.23 10.50 -4.36
CA HIS A 197 5.74 11.85 -4.57
C HIS A 197 4.98 12.58 -5.68
N ASP A 198 4.00 11.93 -6.31
CA ASP A 198 3.17 12.50 -7.38
C ASP A 198 2.06 13.38 -6.77
N ILE A 199 2.34 14.69 -6.76
CA ILE A 199 1.45 15.70 -6.20
C ILE A 199 0.19 15.92 -7.06
N ASP A 200 0.27 15.66 -8.37
CA ASP A 200 -0.87 15.83 -9.27
C ASP A 200 -1.94 14.77 -9.01
N ILE A 201 -1.54 13.53 -8.85
CA ILE A 201 -2.44 12.42 -8.43
C ILE A 201 -3.10 12.76 -7.08
N VAL A 202 -2.31 13.22 -6.10
CA VAL A 202 -2.82 13.57 -4.76
C VAL A 202 -3.86 14.67 -4.84
N SER A 203 -3.57 15.72 -5.60
CA SER A 203 -4.47 16.89 -5.79
C SER A 203 -5.76 16.51 -6.52
N LYS A 204 -5.66 15.64 -7.55
CA LYS A 204 -6.79 15.15 -8.34
C LYS A 204 -7.74 14.28 -7.51
N MET A 205 -7.21 13.39 -6.69
CA MET A 205 -8.01 12.44 -5.93
C MET A 205 -8.66 13.00 -4.68
N LYS A 206 -8.18 14.11 -4.14
CA LYS A 206 -8.76 14.82 -2.99
C LYS A 206 -8.99 13.91 -1.75
N LYS A 207 -8.10 12.95 -1.50
CA LYS A 207 -8.13 12.11 -0.31
C LYS A 207 -7.39 12.79 0.85
N ARG A 208 -7.51 12.23 2.07
CA ARG A 208 -6.68 12.65 3.20
C ARG A 208 -5.21 12.50 2.84
N THR A 209 -4.41 13.51 3.17
CA THR A 209 -3.01 13.56 2.78
C THR A 209 -2.14 13.94 3.96
N ILE A 210 -1.17 13.09 4.29
CA ILE A 210 -0.21 13.28 5.37
C ILE A 210 1.12 13.69 4.75
N LEU A 211 1.58 14.88 5.08
CA LEU A 211 2.90 15.37 4.70
C LEU A 211 3.92 14.96 5.76
N LEU A 212 4.83 14.08 5.38
CA LEU A 212 5.93 13.63 6.21
C LEU A 212 7.20 14.42 5.83
N ASP A 213 7.87 14.98 6.82
CA ASP A 213 9.15 15.65 6.65
C ASP A 213 10.09 15.30 7.81
N ASN A 214 11.35 14.97 7.49
CA ASN A 214 12.38 14.62 8.47
C ASN A 214 11.89 13.68 9.59
N GLY A 215 11.11 12.64 9.21
CA GLY A 215 10.58 11.64 10.13
C GLY A 215 9.46 12.11 11.05
N ARG A 216 8.86 13.27 10.78
CA ARG A 216 7.72 13.84 11.54
C ARG A 216 6.55 14.10 10.62
N ILE A 217 5.34 14.04 11.15
CA ILE A 217 4.17 14.55 10.43
C ILE A 217 4.21 16.09 10.52
N LEU A 218 4.43 16.74 9.38
CA LEU A 218 4.43 18.19 9.29
C LEU A 218 3.01 18.73 9.21
N LYS A 219 2.16 18.08 8.38
CA LYS A 219 0.74 18.44 8.22
C LYS A 219 -0.08 17.16 7.94
N ASP A 220 -1.32 17.18 8.41
CA ASP A 220 -2.34 16.17 8.12
C ASP A 220 -3.54 16.91 7.52
N TYR A 221 -3.68 16.81 6.22
CA TYR A 221 -4.74 17.46 5.47
C TYR A 221 -5.96 16.54 5.44
N ALA A 222 -7.08 17.02 5.95
CA ALA A 222 -8.35 16.31 5.85
C ALA A 222 -8.73 16.09 4.37
N LYS A 223 -9.64 15.16 4.11
CA LYS A 223 -10.13 14.86 2.76
C LYS A 223 -10.54 16.14 2.02
N GLY A 224 -9.96 16.35 0.84
CA GLY A 224 -10.26 17.49 -0.03
C GLY A 224 -9.61 18.81 0.35
N THR A 225 -8.79 18.87 1.41
CA THR A 225 -8.15 20.13 1.84
C THR A 225 -6.72 20.30 1.37
N TYR A 226 -6.09 19.24 0.82
CA TYR A 226 -4.75 19.34 0.23
C TYR A 226 -4.81 20.19 -1.06
N LYS A 227 -3.97 21.20 -1.12
CA LYS A 227 -3.73 22.04 -2.32
C LYS A 227 -2.24 22.07 -2.59
N ASN A 228 -1.86 21.85 -3.84
CA ASN A 228 -0.48 22.04 -4.28
C ASN A 228 -0.12 23.53 -4.22
N GLU A 229 0.76 23.92 -3.31
CA GLU A 229 1.19 25.33 -3.15
C GLU A 229 2.17 25.79 -4.25
N SER A 230 2.70 24.86 -5.05
CA SER A 230 3.68 25.15 -6.11
C SER A 230 3.13 26.03 -7.28
N ASN A 231 1.82 26.24 -7.37
CA ASN A 231 1.20 27.06 -8.41
C ASN A 231 0.97 28.52 -7.99
N LYS A 232 1.55 28.99 -6.88
CA LYS A 232 1.35 30.39 -6.44
C LYS A 232 2.41 31.37 -6.91
N ASP A 233 3.52 30.92 -7.48
CA ASP A 233 4.64 31.77 -7.89
C ASP A 233 4.71 32.00 -9.41
N SER A 234 3.60 31.74 -10.14
CA SER A 234 3.51 32.03 -11.59
C SER A 234 2.33 32.96 -11.87
N LYS A 235 2.41 34.18 -11.36
CA LYS A 235 1.64 35.34 -11.84
C LYS A 235 2.45 36.61 -11.71
#